data_950b3fd2a86d6a1d0f571b6975f87629
#
_entry.id   950b3fd2a86d6a1d0f571b6975f87629
#
_cell.length_a   1.000
_cell.length_b   1.000
_cell.length_c   1.000
_cell.angle_alpha   90.00
_cell.angle_beta   90.00
_cell.angle_gamma   90.00
#
_symmetry.space_group_name_H-M   'P 1'
#
loop_
_entity.id
_entity.type
_entity.pdbx_description
1 polymer ?
#
loop_
_entity_poly.entity_id
_entity_poly.type
_entity_poly.pdbx_seq_one_letter_code
_entity_poly.pdbx_strand_id
1 'polypeptide(L)'
;QGPAGEQGPAGTVSQEAIDAAVEAALAEREAEEGGTLVIYSGRKESLVADVIAEFSATTGIEVEVRYAKSAALAGTLELEGAISPADVFFSQDPVSLGVVAKAGLFDRLPADVLDNVPSWAVDSNGYWVGTSGRSRSLVVDTRDVMDSELPGDIYGLANEKFRNRLGLAPTNSSFIAMVACMIESDGEEKVLEWLTAINGLGYGEYPKNSPQVAAAAAGELDIGMINHYYTLRVLAEDAGAPIKNVYLDGGCGAMVMPAGVGILSSSQNKSAAMAFIDFLHSQSAQETFTNTVYEFPLVAGIQPNALLPDIDSLNSPSNLNWSALALWQEKAVELIAQAGF
;
A
#
# COMPACT_ATOMS: atom_id res chain seq x y z
N GLN A 1 -35.71 -18.19 33.11
CA GLN A 1 -34.56 -17.91 32.26
C GLN A 1 -34.78 -16.55 31.61
N GLY A 2 -33.98 -15.56 32.00
CA GLY A 2 -33.98 -14.26 31.39
C GLY A 2 -33.19 -14.25 30.06
N PRO A 3 -33.42 -13.28 29.16
CA PRO A 3 -32.72 -13.21 27.87
C PRO A 3 -31.22 -12.97 28.07
N ALA A 4 -30.40 -13.59 27.19
CA ALA A 4 -28.97 -13.40 27.17
C ALA A 4 -28.66 -11.91 26.92
N GLY A 5 -27.75 -11.35 27.71
CA GLY A 5 -27.31 -9.97 27.55
C GLY A 5 -26.64 -9.73 26.18
N GLU A 6 -26.85 -8.56 25.62
CA GLU A 6 -26.22 -8.11 24.39
C GLU A 6 -24.69 -8.14 24.54
N GLN A 7 -24.04 -8.67 23.53
CA GLN A 7 -22.59 -8.66 23.42
C GLN A 7 -22.16 -7.21 23.20
N GLY A 8 -21.34 -6.67 24.10
CA GLY A 8 -20.83 -5.30 23.98
C GLY A 8 -19.99 -5.12 22.71
N PRO A 9 -19.82 -3.88 22.22
CA PRO A 9 -19.02 -3.61 21.04
C PRO A 9 -17.60 -4.14 21.23
N ALA A 10 -17.03 -4.70 20.14
CA ALA A 10 -15.63 -5.13 20.08
C ALA A 10 -14.76 -3.95 20.53
N GLY A 11 -13.94 -4.17 21.57
CA GLY A 11 -13.10 -3.13 22.14
C GLY A 11 -12.10 -2.66 21.09
N THR A 12 -12.24 -1.42 20.65
CA THR A 12 -11.16 -0.70 19.97
C THR A 12 -10.01 -0.57 20.96
N VAL A 13 -8.83 -1.06 20.59
CA VAL A 13 -7.62 -0.81 21.38
C VAL A 13 -7.46 0.71 21.44
N SER A 14 -7.45 1.30 22.63
CA SER A 14 -7.30 2.73 22.78
C SER A 14 -5.87 3.15 22.44
N GLN A 15 -5.67 4.39 21.98
CA GLN A 15 -4.35 4.94 21.73
C GLN A 15 -3.45 4.81 22.98
N GLU A 16 -4.01 4.99 24.19
CA GLU A 16 -3.32 4.76 25.46
C GLU A 16 -2.80 3.32 25.60
N ALA A 17 -3.52 2.32 25.08
CA ALA A 17 -3.07 0.92 25.13
C ALA A 17 -1.93 0.66 24.14
N ILE A 18 -1.93 1.32 22.98
CA ILE A 18 -0.83 1.25 22.00
C ILE A 18 0.41 1.95 22.58
N ASP A 19 0.26 3.13 23.14
CA ASP A 19 1.36 3.87 23.76
C ASP A 19 1.93 3.12 24.97
N ALA A 20 1.08 2.49 25.77
CA ALA A 20 1.51 1.63 26.88
C ALA A 20 2.22 0.35 26.41
N ALA A 21 1.81 -0.24 25.27
CA ALA A 21 2.51 -1.39 24.69
C ALA A 21 3.91 -1.00 24.17
N VAL A 22 4.04 0.18 23.56
CA VAL A 22 5.34 0.74 23.15
C VAL A 22 6.24 0.97 24.38
N GLU A 23 5.71 1.57 25.47
CA GLU A 23 6.47 1.76 26.71
C GLU A 23 6.86 0.42 27.37
N ALA A 24 5.98 -0.57 27.35
CA ALA A 24 6.28 -1.90 27.90
C ALA A 24 7.36 -2.64 27.09
N ALA A 25 7.31 -2.57 25.75
CA ALA A 25 8.33 -3.12 24.86
C ALA A 25 9.69 -2.41 25.04
N LEU A 26 9.67 -1.11 25.37
CA LEU A 26 10.87 -0.36 25.73
C LEU A 26 11.48 -0.83 27.04
N ALA A 27 10.65 -1.07 28.07
CA ALA A 27 11.10 -1.51 29.39
C ALA A 27 11.67 -2.96 29.37
N GLU A 28 11.09 -3.85 28.57
CA GLU A 28 11.63 -5.21 28.35
C GLU A 28 12.99 -5.17 27.63
N ARG A 29 13.20 -4.20 26.75
CA ARG A 29 14.46 -4.03 26.02
C ARG A 29 15.61 -3.49 26.89
N GLU A 30 15.36 -2.67 27.90
CA GLU A 30 16.39 -2.25 28.84
C GLU A 30 17.02 -3.45 29.57
N ALA A 31 16.35 -4.62 29.49
CA ALA A 31 16.83 -5.89 30.04
C ALA A 31 17.57 -6.79 29.02
N GLU A 32 17.49 -6.52 27.72
CA GLU A 32 18.18 -7.25 26.66
C GLU A 32 19.24 -6.34 25.99
N GLU A 33 20.51 -6.71 26.02
CA GLU A 33 21.63 -5.96 25.45
C GLU A 33 21.39 -5.64 23.96
N GLY A 34 21.36 -4.34 23.64
CA GLY A 34 20.89 -3.75 22.39
C GLY A 34 21.57 -4.25 21.11
N GLY A 35 20.78 -4.94 20.30
CA GLY A 35 21.10 -5.17 18.90
C GLY A 35 20.55 -4.04 18.01
N THR A 36 21.21 -3.80 16.86
CA THR A 36 20.69 -2.92 15.83
C THR A 36 19.52 -3.59 15.11
N LEU A 37 18.38 -2.90 14.97
CA LEU A 37 17.24 -3.39 14.19
C LEU A 37 17.52 -3.27 12.70
N VAL A 38 17.55 -4.39 11.98
CA VAL A 38 17.79 -4.42 10.53
C VAL A 38 16.47 -4.47 9.76
N ILE A 39 16.15 -3.41 9.04
CA ILE A 39 14.94 -3.28 8.26
C ILE A 39 15.25 -3.43 6.75
N TYR A 40 14.64 -4.42 6.10
CA TYR A 40 14.58 -4.46 4.65
C TYR A 40 13.35 -3.68 4.19
N SER A 41 13.58 -2.48 3.63
CA SER A 41 12.50 -1.57 3.23
C SER A 41 12.27 -1.58 1.72
N GLY A 42 11.11 -2.09 1.32
CA GLY A 42 10.55 -1.94 -0.02
C GLY A 42 9.93 -0.56 -0.25
N ARG A 43 9.76 0.22 0.83
CA ARG A 43 9.31 1.61 0.82
C ARG A 43 10.46 2.51 0.39
N LYS A 44 10.16 3.56 -0.38
CA LYS A 44 11.19 4.55 -0.71
C LYS A 44 11.62 5.29 0.54
N GLU A 45 12.93 5.54 0.68
CA GLU A 45 13.50 6.33 1.77
C GLU A 45 12.74 7.64 2.01
N SER A 46 12.45 8.40 0.94
CA SER A 46 11.70 9.66 1.01
C SER A 46 10.24 9.56 1.51
N LEU A 47 9.75 8.36 1.79
CA LEU A 47 8.40 8.13 2.33
C LEU A 47 8.42 7.67 3.78
N VAL A 48 9.55 7.15 4.27
CA VAL A 48 9.60 6.46 5.57
C VAL A 48 10.80 6.86 6.43
N ALA A 49 11.76 7.60 5.89
CA ALA A 49 12.95 7.97 6.64
C ALA A 49 12.63 8.75 7.92
N ASP A 50 11.68 9.70 7.84
CA ASP A 50 11.28 10.52 9.01
C ASP A 50 10.63 9.66 10.09
N VAL A 51 9.74 8.71 9.72
CA VAL A 51 9.10 7.78 10.65
C VAL A 51 10.12 6.85 11.32
N ILE A 52 11.09 6.33 10.54
CA ILE A 52 12.15 5.46 11.08
C ILE A 52 13.09 6.25 12.00
N ALA A 53 13.43 7.48 11.63
CA ALA A 53 14.25 8.35 12.47
C ALA A 53 13.56 8.71 13.79
N GLU A 54 12.26 8.98 13.74
CA GLU A 54 11.44 9.25 14.93
C GLU A 54 11.36 8.01 15.83
N PHE A 55 11.16 6.82 15.27
CA PHE A 55 11.23 5.56 16.01
C PHE A 55 12.56 5.44 16.75
N SER A 56 13.68 5.57 16.04
CA SER A 56 15.00 5.45 16.65
C SER A 56 15.23 6.52 17.74
N ALA A 57 14.80 7.76 17.50
CA ALA A 57 14.94 8.85 18.48
C ALA A 57 14.09 8.63 19.73
N THR A 58 12.87 8.08 19.58
CA THR A 58 11.94 7.88 20.69
C THR A 58 12.31 6.65 21.52
N THR A 59 12.75 5.58 20.86
CA THR A 59 13.02 4.30 21.51
C THR A 59 14.48 4.11 21.90
N GLY A 60 15.40 4.89 21.31
CA GLY A 60 16.85 4.67 21.43
C GLY A 60 17.34 3.42 20.71
N ILE A 61 16.48 2.70 19.95
CA ILE A 61 16.86 1.54 19.14
C ILE A 61 17.65 2.03 17.91
N GLU A 62 18.86 1.50 17.75
CA GLU A 62 19.63 1.74 16.53
C GLU A 62 18.98 0.99 15.35
N VAL A 63 18.88 1.65 14.20
CA VAL A 63 18.24 1.08 13.01
C VAL A 63 19.18 1.11 11.82
N GLU A 64 19.32 -0.03 11.15
CA GLU A 64 19.97 -0.15 9.83
C GLU A 64 18.90 -0.47 8.77
N VAL A 65 18.88 0.29 7.67
CA VAL A 65 17.87 0.13 6.62
C VAL A 65 18.49 -0.20 5.28
N ARG A 66 18.06 -1.31 4.69
CA ARG A 66 18.36 -1.67 3.30
C ARG A 66 17.18 -1.32 2.41
N TYR A 67 17.33 -0.28 1.58
CA TYR A 67 16.31 0.16 0.64
C TYR A 67 16.46 -0.52 -0.73
N ALA A 68 15.39 -1.16 -1.22
CA ALA A 68 15.29 -1.66 -2.59
C ALA A 68 13.81 -1.79 -3.02
N LYS A 69 13.53 -2.32 -4.21
CA LYS A 69 12.15 -2.67 -4.60
C LYS A 69 11.64 -3.83 -3.74
N SER A 70 10.36 -3.78 -3.31
CA SER A 70 9.76 -4.85 -2.49
C SER A 70 9.97 -6.26 -3.07
N ALA A 71 9.68 -6.45 -4.36
CA ALA A 71 9.86 -7.74 -5.01
C ALA A 71 11.33 -8.22 -5.03
N ALA A 72 12.29 -7.30 -5.16
CA ALA A 72 13.72 -7.66 -5.12
C ALA A 72 14.14 -8.07 -3.71
N LEU A 73 13.64 -7.39 -2.68
CA LEU A 73 13.89 -7.75 -1.28
C LEU A 73 13.22 -9.08 -0.91
N ALA A 74 11.99 -9.32 -1.38
CA ALA A 74 11.32 -10.60 -1.17
C ALA A 74 12.14 -11.75 -1.76
N GLY A 75 12.63 -11.63 -3.01
CA GLY A 75 13.54 -12.63 -3.60
C GLY A 75 14.88 -12.75 -2.87
N THR A 76 15.42 -11.64 -2.33
CA THR A 76 16.62 -11.69 -1.48
C THR A 76 16.36 -12.50 -0.21
N LEU A 77 15.23 -12.25 0.48
CA LEU A 77 14.83 -12.97 1.69
C LEU A 77 14.61 -14.46 1.43
N GLU A 78 14.03 -14.84 0.28
CA GLU A 78 13.92 -16.25 -0.12
C GLU A 78 15.27 -16.93 -0.29
N LEU A 79 16.26 -16.22 -0.86
CA LEU A 79 17.61 -16.73 -1.05
C LEU A 79 18.41 -16.80 0.27
N GLU A 80 18.27 -15.80 1.14
CA GLU A 80 18.93 -15.74 2.45
C GLU A 80 18.30 -16.75 3.44
N GLY A 81 16.99 -16.98 3.36
CA GLY A 81 16.28 -17.93 4.21
C GLY A 81 16.51 -17.69 5.70
N ALA A 82 16.83 -18.77 6.41
CA ALA A 82 17.06 -18.74 7.88
C ALA A 82 18.34 -17.98 8.31
N ILE A 83 19.21 -17.60 7.37
CA ILE A 83 20.43 -16.84 7.66
C ILE A 83 20.31 -15.36 7.28
N SER A 84 19.09 -14.89 6.94
CA SER A 84 18.87 -13.47 6.65
C SER A 84 19.25 -12.61 7.85
N PRO A 85 19.99 -11.52 7.64
CA PRO A 85 20.30 -10.56 8.69
C PRO A 85 19.14 -9.63 8.99
N ALA A 86 18.06 -9.66 8.18
CA ALA A 86 16.92 -8.79 8.38
C ALA A 86 16.07 -9.23 9.56
N ASP A 87 15.63 -8.29 10.38
CA ASP A 87 14.66 -8.49 11.44
C ASP A 87 13.24 -8.25 10.93
N VAL A 88 13.09 -7.23 10.06
CA VAL A 88 11.79 -6.76 9.58
C VAL A 88 11.82 -6.61 8.05
N PHE A 89 10.75 -7.05 7.40
CA PHE A 89 10.46 -6.68 6.03
C PHE A 89 9.32 -5.67 5.98
N PHE A 90 9.64 -4.41 5.65
CA PHE A 90 8.70 -3.29 5.49
C PHE A 90 8.41 -3.07 4.01
N SER A 91 7.33 -3.65 3.52
CA SER A 91 6.99 -3.68 2.10
C SER A 91 6.11 -2.52 1.66
N GLN A 92 6.31 -2.09 0.42
CA GLN A 92 5.44 -1.14 -0.27
C GLN A 92 4.09 -1.77 -0.68
N ASP A 93 4.02 -3.07 -0.81
CA ASP A 93 2.85 -3.78 -1.34
C ASP A 93 2.63 -5.13 -0.64
N PRO A 94 1.36 -5.57 -0.53
CA PRO A 94 1.00 -6.80 0.15
C PRO A 94 1.36 -8.06 -0.64
N VAL A 95 1.59 -7.94 -1.96
CA VAL A 95 1.94 -9.08 -2.82
C VAL A 95 3.34 -9.58 -2.46
N SER A 96 4.31 -8.65 -2.32
CA SER A 96 5.67 -9.00 -1.88
C SER A 96 5.70 -9.57 -0.46
N LEU A 97 4.82 -9.09 0.45
CA LEU A 97 4.65 -9.69 1.78
C LEU A 97 4.10 -11.12 1.67
N GLY A 98 3.13 -11.34 0.79
CA GLY A 98 2.56 -12.66 0.52
C GLY A 98 3.59 -13.67 0.01
N VAL A 99 4.57 -13.25 -0.81
CA VAL A 99 5.69 -14.10 -1.26
C VAL A 99 6.52 -14.57 -0.07
N VAL A 100 6.93 -13.66 0.80
CA VAL A 100 7.74 -13.97 2.00
C VAL A 100 6.96 -14.83 3.00
N ALA A 101 5.65 -14.54 3.19
CA ALA A 101 4.76 -15.33 4.04
C ALA A 101 4.61 -16.77 3.51
N LYS A 102 4.41 -16.93 2.18
CA LYS A 102 4.30 -18.24 1.53
C LYS A 102 5.58 -19.06 1.65
N ALA A 103 6.74 -18.40 1.64
CA ALA A 103 8.03 -19.05 1.87
C ALA A 103 8.26 -19.47 3.34
N GLY A 104 7.33 -19.13 4.26
CA GLY A 104 7.41 -19.49 5.68
C GLY A 104 8.50 -18.71 6.43
N LEU A 105 8.86 -17.51 5.96
CA LEU A 105 9.96 -16.72 6.50
C LEU A 105 9.51 -15.69 7.55
N PHE A 106 8.21 -15.56 7.82
CA PHE A 106 7.69 -14.68 8.86
C PHE A 106 7.26 -15.45 10.11
N ASP A 107 7.39 -14.80 11.26
CA ASP A 107 6.67 -15.19 12.45
C ASP A 107 5.21 -14.73 12.40
N ARG A 108 4.34 -15.40 13.18
CA ARG A 108 2.99 -14.91 13.38
C ARG A 108 2.99 -13.73 14.33
N LEU A 109 2.23 -12.69 13.94
CA LEU A 109 2.00 -11.53 14.77
C LEU A 109 0.89 -11.83 15.80
N PRO A 110 0.94 -11.19 16.97
CA PRO A 110 -0.13 -11.26 17.99
C PRO A 110 -1.45 -10.73 17.46
N ALA A 111 -2.56 -11.25 17.99
CA ALA A 111 -3.90 -10.87 17.52
C ALA A 111 -4.23 -9.39 17.78
N ASP A 112 -3.79 -8.85 18.90
CA ASP A 112 -3.95 -7.45 19.27
C ASP A 112 -3.27 -6.48 18.29
N VAL A 113 -2.12 -6.86 17.74
CA VAL A 113 -1.44 -6.10 16.68
C VAL A 113 -2.23 -6.15 15.37
N LEU A 114 -2.76 -7.32 15.01
CA LEU A 114 -3.56 -7.49 13.78
C LEU A 114 -4.89 -6.74 13.86
N ASP A 115 -5.48 -6.65 15.06
CA ASP A 115 -6.77 -5.98 15.31
C ASP A 115 -6.67 -4.44 15.27
N ASN A 116 -5.45 -3.87 15.21
CA ASN A 116 -5.25 -2.42 15.11
C ASN A 116 -5.69 -1.83 13.76
N VAL A 117 -5.80 -2.66 12.73
CA VAL A 117 -6.12 -2.23 11.37
C VAL A 117 -7.31 -3.01 10.79
N PRO A 118 -7.98 -2.52 9.73
CA PRO A 118 -9.06 -3.26 9.09
C PRO A 118 -8.64 -4.64 8.60
N SER A 119 -9.54 -5.62 8.68
CA SER A 119 -9.27 -7.02 8.31
C SER A 119 -8.76 -7.23 6.88
N TRP A 120 -9.07 -6.31 5.96
CA TRP A 120 -8.54 -6.34 4.59
C TRP A 120 -7.06 -5.91 4.52
N ALA A 121 -6.52 -5.29 5.55
CA ALA A 121 -5.15 -4.81 5.62
C ALA A 121 -4.20 -5.76 6.40
N VAL A 122 -4.60 -7.01 6.62
CA VAL A 122 -3.80 -8.03 7.29
C VAL A 122 -3.64 -9.28 6.45
N ASP A 123 -2.62 -10.06 6.73
CA ASP A 123 -2.52 -11.43 6.21
C ASP A 123 -3.54 -12.34 6.88
N SER A 124 -4.25 -13.15 6.11
CA SER A 124 -5.26 -14.08 6.62
C SER A 124 -4.72 -15.12 7.62
N ASN A 125 -3.41 -15.38 7.59
CA ASN A 125 -2.72 -16.28 8.52
C ASN A 125 -1.96 -15.53 9.64
N GLY A 126 -2.00 -14.18 9.63
CA GLY A 126 -1.40 -13.34 10.65
C GLY A 126 0.11 -13.16 10.54
N TYR A 127 0.70 -13.27 9.35
CA TYR A 127 2.14 -13.15 9.15
C TYR A 127 2.62 -11.72 8.91
N TRP A 128 1.73 -10.81 8.52
CA TRP A 128 2.04 -9.40 8.34
C TRP A 128 0.82 -8.53 8.61
N VAL A 129 1.06 -7.25 8.88
CA VAL A 129 0.04 -6.24 9.16
C VAL A 129 0.27 -5.00 8.30
N GLY A 130 -0.83 -4.35 7.91
CA GLY A 130 -0.81 -3.09 7.17
C GLY A 130 -0.34 -1.92 8.02
N THR A 131 0.28 -0.94 7.39
CA THR A 131 0.77 0.28 8.06
C THR A 131 0.12 1.55 7.52
N SER A 132 -0.18 1.60 6.22
CA SER A 132 -0.85 2.72 5.55
C SER A 132 -1.51 2.26 4.25
N GLY A 133 -2.57 2.94 3.83
CA GLY A 133 -3.35 2.60 2.64
C GLY A 133 -3.01 3.45 1.42
N ARG A 134 -2.97 2.85 0.24
CA ARG A 134 -2.71 3.54 -1.04
C ARG A 134 -3.74 3.16 -2.07
N SER A 135 -4.57 4.12 -2.50
CA SER A 135 -5.56 3.86 -3.53
C SER A 135 -5.01 4.02 -4.93
N ARG A 136 -5.50 3.19 -5.86
CA ARG A 136 -5.44 3.51 -7.28
C ARG A 136 -6.36 4.70 -7.55
N SER A 137 -5.95 5.55 -8.47
CA SER A 137 -6.70 6.71 -8.91
C SER A 137 -6.29 7.10 -10.32
N LEU A 138 -7.03 8.03 -10.90
CA LEU A 138 -6.61 8.75 -12.08
C LEU A 138 -6.06 10.12 -11.67
N VAL A 139 -4.94 10.55 -12.26
CA VAL A 139 -4.64 11.98 -12.37
C VAL A 139 -5.32 12.50 -13.62
N VAL A 140 -5.98 13.64 -13.50
CA VAL A 140 -6.74 14.25 -14.58
C VAL A 140 -6.31 15.71 -14.74
N ASP A 141 -5.99 16.11 -15.97
CA ASP A 141 -5.83 17.51 -16.33
C ASP A 141 -7.21 18.20 -16.36
N THR A 142 -7.41 19.17 -15.47
CA THR A 142 -8.70 19.85 -15.30
C THR A 142 -9.00 20.90 -16.40
N ARG A 143 -8.03 21.18 -17.29
CA ARG A 143 -8.21 22.10 -18.42
C ARG A 143 -8.93 21.43 -19.58
N ASP A 144 -8.63 20.12 -19.80
CA ASP A 144 -9.03 19.40 -21.02
C ASP A 144 -10.00 18.24 -20.73
N VAL A 145 -10.25 17.89 -19.46
CA VAL A 145 -11.14 16.78 -19.07
C VAL A 145 -12.21 17.25 -18.10
N MET A 146 -13.47 17.12 -18.50
CA MET A 146 -14.63 17.41 -17.64
C MET A 146 -15.02 16.17 -16.83
N ASP A 147 -15.57 16.35 -15.62
CA ASP A 147 -16.05 15.26 -14.76
C ASP A 147 -17.09 14.37 -15.45
N SER A 148 -17.95 14.97 -16.27
CA SER A 148 -18.97 14.24 -17.04
C SER A 148 -18.43 13.32 -18.13
N GLU A 149 -17.16 13.46 -18.50
CA GLU A 149 -16.50 12.60 -19.48
C GLU A 149 -15.92 11.34 -18.82
N LEU A 150 -15.64 11.39 -17.51
CA LEU A 150 -14.98 10.31 -16.82
C LEU A 150 -15.90 9.09 -16.66
N PRO A 151 -15.34 7.87 -16.76
CA PRO A 151 -16.13 6.66 -16.56
C PRO A 151 -16.34 6.38 -15.07
N GLY A 152 -17.38 5.61 -14.74
CA GLY A 152 -17.61 5.14 -13.38
C GLY A 152 -16.62 4.08 -12.94
N ASP A 153 -16.15 3.22 -13.84
CA ASP A 153 -15.24 2.11 -13.54
C ASP A 153 -14.03 2.06 -14.48
N ILE A 154 -13.10 1.16 -14.17
CA ILE A 154 -11.85 0.98 -14.94
C ILE A 154 -12.11 0.53 -16.39
N TYR A 155 -13.15 -0.26 -16.62
CA TYR A 155 -13.48 -0.80 -17.94
C TYR A 155 -13.96 0.29 -18.90
N GLY A 156 -14.62 1.31 -18.38
CA GLY A 156 -15.08 2.46 -19.15
C GLY A 156 -13.97 3.28 -19.79
N LEU A 157 -12.70 3.14 -19.34
CA LEU A 157 -11.54 3.78 -19.97
C LEU A 157 -11.21 3.20 -21.35
N ALA A 158 -11.71 2.01 -21.69
CA ALA A 158 -11.56 1.43 -23.03
C ALA A 158 -12.49 2.03 -24.10
N ASN A 159 -13.10 3.18 -23.83
CA ASN A 159 -13.98 3.87 -24.78
C ASN A 159 -13.19 4.73 -25.75
N GLU A 160 -13.61 4.76 -27.04
CA GLU A 160 -12.99 5.55 -28.14
C GLU A 160 -12.78 7.03 -27.81
N LYS A 161 -13.60 7.64 -26.95
CA LYS A 161 -13.44 9.03 -26.51
C LYS A 161 -12.11 9.31 -25.77
N PHE A 162 -11.44 8.25 -25.28
CA PHE A 162 -10.14 8.34 -24.61
C PHE A 162 -8.95 8.01 -25.52
N ARG A 163 -9.17 7.90 -26.83
CA ARG A 163 -8.10 7.65 -27.81
C ARG A 163 -6.98 8.68 -27.71
N ASN A 164 -5.74 8.19 -27.50
CA ASN A 164 -4.51 8.99 -27.31
C ASN A 164 -4.54 9.97 -26.12
N ARG A 165 -5.45 9.76 -25.17
CA ARG A 165 -5.61 10.63 -23.98
C ARG A 165 -5.14 9.98 -22.67
N LEU A 166 -4.77 8.70 -22.73
CA LEU A 166 -4.40 7.91 -21.54
C LEU A 166 -2.88 7.84 -21.36
N GLY A 167 -2.42 7.91 -20.12
CA GLY A 167 -1.07 7.61 -19.69
C GLY A 167 -1.03 6.37 -18.82
N LEU A 168 -0.08 5.48 -19.08
CA LEU A 168 0.07 4.22 -18.36
C LEU A 168 1.53 3.97 -17.98
N ALA A 169 1.73 3.18 -16.95
CA ALA A 169 3.03 2.63 -16.59
C ALA A 169 2.91 1.09 -16.47
N PRO A 170 2.88 0.35 -17.60
CA PRO A 170 2.54 -1.07 -17.62
C PRO A 170 3.48 -1.96 -16.79
N THR A 171 4.74 -1.58 -16.69
CA THR A 171 5.78 -2.29 -15.91
C THR A 171 5.82 -1.88 -14.42
N ASN A 172 4.95 -0.95 -14.00
CA ASN A 172 4.89 -0.51 -12.62
C ASN A 172 4.14 -1.53 -11.75
N SER A 173 4.68 -1.88 -10.58
CA SER A 173 4.10 -2.89 -9.67
C SER A 173 2.64 -2.58 -9.28
N SER A 174 2.26 -1.30 -9.13
CA SER A 174 0.88 -0.94 -8.80
C SER A 174 -0.09 -1.16 -9.97
N PHE A 175 0.36 -1.02 -11.22
CA PHE A 175 -0.44 -1.36 -12.39
C PHE A 175 -0.60 -2.88 -12.51
N ILE A 176 0.49 -3.62 -12.35
CA ILE A 176 0.48 -5.10 -12.36
C ILE A 176 -0.43 -5.64 -11.25
N ALA A 177 -0.36 -5.09 -10.03
CA ALA A 177 -1.24 -5.48 -8.93
C ALA A 177 -2.73 -5.17 -9.21
N MET A 178 -3.03 -4.06 -9.88
CA MET A 178 -4.39 -3.76 -10.33
C MET A 178 -4.89 -4.78 -11.35
N VAL A 179 -4.05 -5.12 -12.35
CA VAL A 179 -4.39 -6.16 -13.35
C VAL A 179 -4.58 -7.52 -12.67
N ALA A 180 -3.73 -7.89 -11.70
CA ALA A 180 -3.89 -9.12 -10.91
C ALA A 180 -5.22 -9.14 -10.13
N CYS A 181 -5.60 -8.00 -9.53
CA CYS A 181 -6.92 -7.85 -8.91
C CYS A 181 -8.06 -8.06 -9.92
N MET A 182 -7.94 -7.47 -11.11
CA MET A 182 -8.96 -7.63 -12.17
C MET A 182 -9.08 -9.09 -12.62
N ILE A 183 -7.96 -9.84 -12.72
CA ILE A 183 -7.96 -11.25 -13.06
C ILE A 183 -8.71 -12.05 -11.99
N GLU A 184 -8.40 -11.82 -10.72
CA GLU A 184 -9.07 -12.50 -9.58
C GLU A 184 -10.58 -12.22 -9.56
N SER A 185 -10.98 -10.98 -9.84
CA SER A 185 -12.36 -10.54 -9.72
C SER A 185 -13.20 -10.87 -10.95
N ASP A 186 -12.63 -10.75 -12.15
CA ASP A 186 -13.37 -10.71 -13.42
C ASP A 186 -12.93 -11.78 -14.44
N GLY A 187 -11.81 -12.45 -14.20
CA GLY A 187 -11.25 -13.49 -15.06
C GLY A 187 -10.31 -12.97 -16.16
N GLU A 188 -9.44 -13.87 -16.64
CA GLU A 188 -8.36 -13.56 -17.59
C GLU A 188 -8.87 -13.02 -18.93
N GLU A 189 -9.96 -13.61 -19.48
CA GLU A 189 -10.48 -13.26 -20.80
C GLU A 189 -10.95 -11.80 -20.85
N LYS A 190 -11.77 -11.37 -19.89
CA LYS A 190 -12.27 -10.00 -19.79
C LYS A 190 -11.16 -8.99 -19.59
N VAL A 191 -10.15 -9.34 -18.79
CA VAL A 191 -9.00 -8.48 -18.53
C VAL A 191 -8.13 -8.34 -19.78
N LEU A 192 -7.88 -9.43 -20.52
CA LEU A 192 -7.13 -9.38 -21.77
C LEU A 192 -7.87 -8.55 -22.84
N GLU A 193 -9.21 -8.68 -22.94
CA GLU A 193 -10.02 -7.84 -23.82
C GLU A 193 -9.86 -6.35 -23.48
N TRP A 194 -9.95 -6.00 -22.20
CA TRP A 194 -9.76 -4.62 -21.73
C TRP A 194 -8.36 -4.09 -22.03
N LEU A 195 -7.31 -4.85 -21.70
CA LEU A 195 -5.92 -4.47 -21.99
C LEU A 195 -5.71 -4.24 -23.49
N THR A 196 -6.21 -5.17 -24.32
CA THR A 196 -6.11 -5.07 -25.78
C THR A 196 -6.84 -3.82 -26.31
N ALA A 197 -8.02 -3.52 -25.78
CA ALA A 197 -8.77 -2.34 -26.14
C ALA A 197 -8.03 -1.06 -25.75
N ILE A 198 -7.49 -0.97 -24.54
CA ILE A 198 -6.67 0.16 -24.07
C ILE A 198 -5.44 0.37 -24.97
N ASN A 199 -4.72 -0.71 -25.30
CA ASN A 199 -3.57 -0.61 -26.21
C ASN A 199 -4.00 -0.11 -27.60
N GLY A 200 -5.12 -0.61 -28.13
CA GLY A 200 -5.69 -0.21 -29.42
C GLY A 200 -6.14 1.27 -29.50
N LEU A 201 -6.43 1.90 -28.36
CA LEU A 201 -6.72 3.33 -28.29
C LEU A 201 -5.46 4.21 -28.46
N GLY A 202 -4.28 3.66 -28.26
CA GLY A 202 -3.04 4.41 -28.10
C GLY A 202 -2.97 5.09 -26.73
N TYR A 203 -1.78 5.11 -26.17
CA TYR A 203 -1.51 5.68 -24.83
C TYR A 203 -0.09 6.24 -24.77
N GLY A 204 0.16 7.18 -23.83
CA GLY A 204 1.50 7.58 -23.44
C GLY A 204 2.10 6.54 -22.50
N GLU A 205 3.25 5.97 -22.84
CA GLU A 205 3.97 5.07 -21.96
C GLU A 205 4.88 5.84 -21.00
N TYR A 206 4.77 5.53 -19.72
CA TYR A 206 5.56 6.16 -18.66
C TYR A 206 6.26 5.09 -17.80
N PRO A 207 7.50 5.37 -17.34
CA PRO A 207 8.23 4.39 -16.51
C PRO A 207 7.68 4.27 -15.07
N LYS A 208 6.91 5.29 -14.60
CA LYS A 208 6.43 5.43 -13.20
C LYS A 208 5.19 6.31 -13.13
N ASN A 209 4.58 6.39 -11.94
CA ASN A 209 3.44 7.27 -11.68
C ASN A 209 3.82 8.77 -11.71
N SER A 210 4.96 9.16 -11.08
CA SER A 210 5.34 10.58 -10.99
C SER A 210 5.48 11.28 -12.34
N PRO A 211 6.08 10.70 -13.41
CA PRO A 211 6.10 11.33 -14.73
C PRO A 211 4.71 11.53 -15.34
N GLN A 212 3.73 10.67 -15.07
CA GLN A 212 2.35 10.85 -15.53
C GLN A 212 1.72 12.09 -14.88
N VAL A 213 1.93 12.26 -13.56
CA VAL A 213 1.42 13.44 -12.84
C VAL A 213 2.07 14.72 -13.34
N ALA A 214 3.38 14.70 -13.57
CA ALA A 214 4.10 15.84 -14.14
C ALA A 214 3.60 16.20 -15.54
N ALA A 215 3.38 15.21 -16.41
CA ALA A 215 2.84 15.41 -17.76
C ALA A 215 1.41 15.98 -17.71
N ALA A 216 0.54 15.48 -16.81
CA ALA A 216 -0.80 16.02 -16.64
C ALA A 216 -0.76 17.48 -16.15
N ALA A 217 0.09 17.80 -15.17
CA ALA A 217 0.25 19.18 -14.69
C ALA A 217 0.76 20.13 -15.78
N ALA A 218 1.62 19.64 -16.69
CA ALA A 218 2.14 20.39 -17.82
C ALA A 218 1.16 20.52 -19.01
N GLY A 219 0.05 19.75 -19.06
CA GLY A 219 -0.88 19.71 -20.19
C GLY A 219 -0.43 18.80 -21.34
N GLU A 220 0.43 17.86 -21.04
CA GLU A 220 0.94 16.87 -22.00
C GLU A 220 0.20 15.52 -21.90
N LEU A 221 -0.66 15.36 -20.89
CA LEU A 221 -1.42 14.16 -20.64
C LEU A 221 -2.79 14.51 -20.04
N ASP A 222 -3.86 14.01 -20.60
CA ASP A 222 -5.22 14.25 -20.14
C ASP A 222 -5.54 13.42 -18.88
N ILE A 223 -5.25 12.11 -18.91
CA ILE A 223 -5.63 11.15 -17.87
C ILE A 223 -4.49 10.16 -17.65
N GLY A 224 -3.94 10.09 -16.45
CA GLY A 224 -2.93 9.10 -16.07
C GLY A 224 -3.44 8.11 -15.03
N MET A 225 -3.10 6.83 -15.16
CA MET A 225 -3.41 5.80 -14.14
C MET A 225 -2.30 5.73 -13.10
N ILE A 226 -2.57 6.20 -11.87
CA ILE A 226 -1.57 6.41 -10.83
C ILE A 226 -2.03 5.90 -9.46
N ASN A 227 -1.18 6.05 -8.45
CA ASN A 227 -1.59 6.04 -7.05
C ASN A 227 -1.86 7.49 -6.59
N HIS A 228 -2.91 7.68 -5.81
CA HIS A 228 -3.48 8.97 -5.43
C HIS A 228 -2.49 9.97 -4.83
N TYR A 229 -1.57 9.52 -3.97
CA TYR A 229 -0.67 10.40 -3.22
C TYR A 229 0.33 11.17 -4.11
N TYR A 230 0.60 10.71 -5.32
CA TYR A 230 1.48 11.45 -6.23
C TYR A 230 0.86 12.78 -6.69
N THR A 231 -0.44 12.80 -6.98
CA THR A 231 -1.16 14.04 -7.29
C THR A 231 -1.24 14.95 -6.06
N LEU A 232 -1.53 14.39 -4.88
CA LEU A 232 -1.67 15.17 -3.65
C LEU A 232 -0.36 15.85 -3.25
N ARG A 233 0.78 15.21 -3.47
CA ARG A 233 2.10 15.81 -3.23
C ARG A 233 2.35 17.02 -4.14
N VAL A 234 1.96 16.95 -5.41
CA VAL A 234 2.07 18.10 -6.32
C VAL A 234 1.14 19.22 -5.88
N LEU A 235 -0.11 18.90 -5.49
CA LEU A 235 -1.07 19.89 -5.02
C LEU A 235 -0.67 20.52 -3.67
N ALA A 236 0.09 19.82 -2.84
CA ALA A 236 0.64 20.37 -1.62
C ALA A 236 1.77 21.38 -1.87
N GLU A 237 2.56 21.16 -2.93
CA GLU A 237 3.62 22.08 -3.36
C GLU A 237 3.05 23.25 -4.19
N ASP A 238 2.05 23.00 -5.03
CA ASP A 238 1.35 23.97 -5.86
C ASP A 238 -0.16 23.68 -5.89
N ALA A 239 -0.89 24.32 -4.99
CA ALA A 239 -2.34 24.21 -4.91
C ALA A 239 -3.07 24.75 -6.17
N GLY A 240 -2.39 25.48 -7.02
CA GLY A 240 -2.90 26.00 -8.30
C GLY A 240 -2.65 25.08 -9.49
N ALA A 241 -1.95 23.94 -9.32
CA ALA A 241 -1.71 23.00 -10.38
C ALA A 241 -3.04 22.50 -10.98
N PRO A 242 -3.22 22.54 -12.33
CA PRO A 242 -4.48 22.23 -12.98
C PRO A 242 -4.72 20.71 -13.08
N ILE A 243 -4.54 19.99 -11.99
CA ILE A 243 -4.73 18.55 -11.88
C ILE A 243 -5.59 18.18 -10.68
N LYS A 244 -6.20 17.02 -10.75
CA LYS A 244 -6.90 16.43 -9.59
C LYS A 244 -6.81 14.92 -9.58
N ASN A 245 -7.03 14.31 -8.42
CA ASN A 245 -7.34 12.88 -8.34
C ASN A 245 -8.81 12.64 -8.70
N VAL A 246 -9.03 11.56 -9.45
CA VAL A 246 -10.36 10.98 -9.63
C VAL A 246 -10.30 9.52 -9.17
N TYR A 247 -11.13 9.20 -8.22
CA TYR A 247 -11.32 7.84 -7.74
C TYR A 247 -12.50 7.25 -8.52
N LEU A 248 -12.28 6.09 -9.13
CA LEU A 248 -13.33 5.38 -9.84
C LEU A 248 -14.35 4.80 -8.82
N ASP A 249 -15.56 4.51 -9.27
CA ASP A 249 -16.63 4.02 -8.41
C ASP A 249 -16.46 2.50 -8.12
N GLY A 250 -15.42 2.19 -7.37
CA GLY A 250 -15.15 0.84 -6.90
C GLY A 250 -14.30 -0.04 -7.83
N GLY A 251 -14.28 -1.32 -7.51
CA GLY A 251 -13.51 -2.33 -8.21
C GLY A 251 -12.00 -2.13 -8.11
N CYS A 252 -11.24 -2.86 -8.92
CA CYS A 252 -9.78 -2.83 -8.90
C CYS A 252 -9.19 -1.49 -9.35
N GLY A 253 -9.97 -0.66 -10.07
CA GLY A 253 -9.59 0.70 -10.45
C GLY A 253 -9.53 1.69 -9.28
N ALA A 254 -10.23 1.40 -8.18
CA ALA A 254 -10.20 2.17 -6.93
C ALA A 254 -9.58 1.35 -5.77
N MET A 255 -8.90 0.25 -6.08
CA MET A 255 -8.33 -0.65 -5.09
C MET A 255 -7.42 0.09 -4.11
N VAL A 256 -7.67 -0.10 -2.81
CA VAL A 256 -6.78 0.34 -1.73
C VAL A 256 -5.86 -0.82 -1.35
N MET A 257 -4.57 -0.62 -1.52
CA MET A 257 -3.53 -1.58 -1.15
C MET A 257 -2.81 -1.11 0.12
N PRO A 258 -2.66 -1.97 1.14
CA PRO A 258 -1.81 -1.62 2.26
C PRO A 258 -0.33 -1.69 1.88
N ALA A 259 0.47 -0.75 2.37
CA ALA A 259 1.84 -1.03 2.71
C ALA A 259 1.82 -1.83 4.01
N GLY A 260 2.79 -2.69 4.26
CA GLY A 260 2.73 -3.53 5.45
C GLY A 260 4.09 -4.02 5.90
N VAL A 261 4.09 -4.66 7.05
CA VAL A 261 5.30 -5.06 7.77
C VAL A 261 5.12 -6.45 8.37
N GLY A 262 6.19 -7.26 8.35
CA GLY A 262 6.24 -8.56 9.01
C GLY A 262 7.61 -8.78 9.65
N ILE A 263 7.65 -9.59 10.72
CA ILE A 263 8.87 -9.94 11.45
C ILE A 263 9.44 -11.23 10.85
N LEU A 264 10.73 -11.20 10.48
CA LEU A 264 11.40 -12.39 9.94
C LEU A 264 11.59 -13.44 11.04
N SER A 265 11.31 -14.70 10.72
CA SER A 265 11.52 -15.83 11.68
C SER A 265 12.99 -16.00 12.06
N SER A 266 13.93 -15.56 11.20
CA SER A 266 15.37 -15.53 11.46
C SER A 266 15.81 -14.43 12.43
N SER A 267 14.96 -13.41 12.68
CA SER A 267 15.31 -12.28 13.55
C SER A 267 15.75 -12.72 14.94
N GLN A 268 16.82 -12.11 15.44
CA GLN A 268 17.28 -12.24 16.83
C GLN A 268 16.84 -11.04 17.68
N ASN A 269 16.22 -10.03 17.06
CA ASN A 269 15.78 -8.77 17.70
C ASN A 269 14.25 -8.66 17.71
N LYS A 270 13.54 -9.75 18.11
CA LYS A 270 12.07 -9.84 18.03
C LYS A 270 11.35 -8.73 18.78
N SER A 271 11.83 -8.38 19.99
CA SER A 271 11.24 -7.31 20.80
C SER A 271 11.38 -5.94 20.12
N ALA A 272 12.55 -5.64 19.55
CA ALA A 272 12.77 -4.40 18.80
C ALA A 272 11.93 -4.36 17.50
N ALA A 273 11.79 -5.51 16.82
CA ALA A 273 10.95 -5.64 15.63
C ALA A 273 9.47 -5.42 15.95
N MET A 274 8.99 -5.93 17.09
CA MET A 274 7.63 -5.70 17.56
C MET A 274 7.41 -4.24 17.94
N ALA A 275 8.33 -3.63 18.69
CA ALA A 275 8.28 -2.22 19.05
C ALA A 275 8.24 -1.31 17.78
N PHE A 276 8.90 -1.71 16.70
CA PHE A 276 8.82 -1.01 15.43
C PHE A 276 7.42 -1.09 14.80
N ILE A 277 6.78 -2.26 14.83
CA ILE A 277 5.40 -2.44 14.35
C ILE A 277 4.44 -1.59 15.17
N ASP A 278 4.53 -1.66 16.51
CA ASP A 278 3.69 -0.87 17.41
C ASP A 278 3.86 0.64 17.15
N PHE A 279 5.11 1.07 16.96
CA PHE A 279 5.39 2.46 16.61
C PHE A 279 4.77 2.87 15.26
N LEU A 280 4.82 2.01 14.23
CA LEU A 280 4.17 2.28 12.93
C LEU A 280 2.64 2.42 13.06
N HIS A 281 2.03 1.84 14.09
CA HIS A 281 0.61 1.99 14.43
C HIS A 281 0.34 3.13 15.42
N SER A 282 1.35 3.80 15.95
CA SER A 282 1.19 4.95 16.86
C SER A 282 0.53 6.13 16.14
N GLN A 283 -0.06 7.04 16.93
CA GLN A 283 -0.67 8.26 16.42
C GLN A 283 0.33 9.08 15.59
N SER A 284 1.56 9.26 16.09
CA SER A 284 2.59 10.05 15.41
C SER A 284 2.97 9.48 14.05
N ALA A 285 3.23 8.18 13.95
CA ALA A 285 3.55 7.55 12.68
C ALA A 285 2.40 7.61 11.68
N GLN A 286 1.16 7.36 12.14
CA GLN A 286 -0.03 7.42 11.31
C GLN A 286 -0.32 8.86 10.83
N GLU A 287 -0.15 9.86 11.68
CA GLU A 287 -0.24 11.29 11.29
C GLU A 287 0.84 11.66 10.27
N THR A 288 2.05 11.12 10.39
CA THR A 288 3.10 11.32 9.39
C THR A 288 2.72 10.67 8.05
N PHE A 289 2.20 9.45 8.05
CA PHE A 289 1.74 8.81 6.81
C PHE A 289 0.63 9.61 6.12
N THR A 290 -0.33 10.13 6.86
CA THR A 290 -1.44 10.85 6.25
C THR A 290 -1.10 12.29 5.87
N ASN A 291 -0.30 13.01 6.66
CA ASN A 291 -0.07 14.45 6.45
C ASN A 291 1.18 14.76 5.62
N THR A 292 2.18 13.86 5.60
CA THR A 292 3.44 14.07 4.87
C THR A 292 3.50 13.22 3.61
N VAL A 293 3.02 11.97 3.68
CA VAL A 293 3.05 11.03 2.56
C VAL A 293 1.74 11.03 1.77
N TYR A 294 0.65 11.53 2.37
CA TYR A 294 -0.72 11.53 1.84
C TYR A 294 -1.26 10.12 1.57
N GLU A 295 -0.91 9.16 2.41
CA GLU A 295 -1.49 7.82 2.44
C GLU A 295 -2.63 7.76 3.45
N PHE A 296 -3.58 6.85 3.26
CA PHE A 296 -4.68 6.65 4.19
C PHE A 296 -4.17 6.05 5.50
N PRO A 297 -4.49 6.61 6.66
CA PRO A 297 -4.21 5.96 7.94
C PRO A 297 -5.06 4.69 8.04
N LEU A 298 -4.51 3.63 8.63
CA LEU A 298 -5.22 2.36 8.83
C LEU A 298 -5.66 2.15 10.27
N VAL A 299 -5.05 2.84 11.22
CA VAL A 299 -5.41 2.76 12.64
C VAL A 299 -6.64 3.60 12.93
N ALA A 300 -7.60 3.02 13.66
CA ALA A 300 -8.85 3.68 14.00
C ALA A 300 -8.62 4.96 14.83
N GLY A 301 -9.43 6.00 14.59
CA GLY A 301 -9.36 7.26 15.34
C GLY A 301 -8.37 8.29 14.76
N ILE A 302 -7.50 7.92 13.85
CA ILE A 302 -6.60 8.85 13.17
C ILE A 302 -7.37 9.60 12.09
N GLN A 303 -7.29 10.92 12.13
CA GLN A 303 -7.94 11.76 11.12
C GLN A 303 -7.11 11.78 9.83
N PRO A 304 -7.68 11.38 8.68
CA PRO A 304 -6.98 11.50 7.41
C PRO A 304 -6.72 12.97 7.05
N ASN A 305 -5.68 13.22 6.25
CA ASN A 305 -5.44 14.54 5.69
C ASN A 305 -6.69 15.03 4.92
N ALA A 306 -7.00 16.33 5.03
CA ALA A 306 -8.19 16.93 4.41
C ALA A 306 -8.25 16.80 2.87
N LEU A 307 -7.14 16.50 2.20
CA LEU A 307 -7.08 16.22 0.76
C LEU A 307 -7.46 14.78 0.40
N LEU A 308 -7.55 13.88 1.39
CA LEU A 308 -7.96 12.50 1.18
C LEU A 308 -9.49 12.40 1.30
N PRO A 309 -10.15 11.62 0.44
CA PRO A 309 -11.54 11.24 0.67
C PRO A 309 -11.63 10.28 1.86
N ASP A 310 -12.85 10.05 2.33
CA ASP A 310 -13.12 8.96 3.25
C ASP A 310 -12.76 7.63 2.55
N ILE A 311 -11.93 6.80 3.18
CA ILE A 311 -11.46 5.54 2.63
C ILE A 311 -12.62 4.58 2.31
N ASP A 312 -13.67 4.59 3.14
CA ASP A 312 -14.86 3.75 2.96
C ASP A 312 -15.70 4.20 1.75
N SER A 313 -15.57 5.46 1.33
CA SER A 313 -16.25 5.98 0.14
C SER A 313 -15.66 5.47 -1.19
N LEU A 314 -14.46 4.89 -1.16
CA LEU A 314 -13.78 4.42 -2.37
C LEU A 314 -14.35 3.12 -2.94
N ASN A 315 -15.23 2.42 -2.20
CA ASN A 315 -15.77 1.13 -2.60
C ASN A 315 -14.70 0.13 -3.07
N SER A 316 -13.51 0.21 -2.46
CA SER A 316 -12.42 -0.73 -2.74
C SER A 316 -12.88 -2.17 -2.48
N PRO A 317 -12.47 -3.16 -3.29
CA PRO A 317 -12.77 -4.55 -2.99
C PRO A 317 -12.28 -4.93 -1.59
N SER A 318 -13.21 -5.24 -0.68
CA SER A 318 -12.90 -5.56 0.72
C SER A 318 -12.47 -7.01 0.94
N ASN A 319 -12.69 -7.88 -0.05
CA ASN A 319 -12.46 -9.31 0.06
C ASN A 319 -11.21 -9.77 -0.72
N LEU A 320 -10.27 -8.85 -1.01
CA LEU A 320 -9.05 -9.21 -1.71
C LEU A 320 -8.20 -10.14 -0.85
N ASN A 321 -7.92 -11.31 -1.38
CA ASN A 321 -6.93 -12.20 -0.81
C ASN A 321 -5.55 -11.84 -1.38
N TRP A 322 -4.74 -11.12 -0.60
CA TRP A 322 -3.43 -10.66 -1.05
C TRP A 322 -2.48 -11.80 -1.43
N SER A 323 -2.60 -12.96 -0.77
CA SER A 323 -1.84 -14.15 -1.12
C SER A 323 -2.29 -14.75 -2.46
N ALA A 324 -3.59 -14.69 -2.78
CA ALA A 324 -4.10 -15.09 -4.10
C ALA A 324 -3.62 -14.10 -5.18
N LEU A 325 -3.63 -12.79 -4.91
CA LEU A 325 -3.11 -11.80 -5.86
C LEU A 325 -1.64 -12.03 -6.21
N ALA A 326 -0.84 -12.52 -5.26
CA ALA A 326 0.55 -12.91 -5.54
C ALA A 326 0.64 -14.01 -6.60
N LEU A 327 -0.31 -14.94 -6.65
CA LEU A 327 -0.37 -16.00 -7.68
C LEU A 327 -0.72 -15.44 -9.08
N TRP A 328 -1.52 -14.36 -9.12
CA TRP A 328 -1.91 -13.73 -10.37
C TRP A 328 -0.91 -12.72 -10.93
N GLN A 329 0.16 -12.41 -10.19
CA GLN A 329 1.13 -11.41 -10.61
C GLN A 329 1.85 -11.80 -11.90
N GLU A 330 2.32 -13.03 -12.01
CA GLU A 330 2.97 -13.55 -13.23
C GLU A 330 1.99 -13.54 -14.41
N LYS A 331 0.76 -14.00 -14.17
CA LYS A 331 -0.29 -13.99 -15.19
C LYS A 331 -0.65 -12.57 -15.62
N ALA A 332 -0.70 -11.60 -14.72
CA ALA A 332 -0.92 -10.19 -15.06
C ALA A 332 0.18 -9.67 -16.00
N VAL A 333 1.45 -9.99 -15.73
CA VAL A 333 2.58 -9.63 -16.62
C VAL A 333 2.44 -10.31 -17.99
N GLU A 334 2.05 -11.59 -18.03
CA GLU A 334 1.79 -12.30 -19.30
C GLU A 334 0.68 -11.63 -20.11
N LEU A 335 -0.47 -11.32 -19.49
CA LEU A 335 -1.60 -10.69 -20.20
C LEU A 335 -1.26 -9.27 -20.66
N ILE A 336 -0.51 -8.49 -19.88
CA ILE A 336 -0.02 -7.16 -20.28
C ILE A 336 0.84 -7.30 -21.54
N ALA A 337 1.81 -8.22 -21.55
CA ALA A 337 2.66 -8.47 -22.71
C ALA A 337 1.87 -9.02 -23.92
N GLN A 338 0.89 -9.93 -23.70
CA GLN A 338 0.03 -10.47 -24.73
C GLN A 338 -0.85 -9.39 -25.38
N ALA A 339 -1.31 -8.41 -24.62
CA ALA A 339 -2.06 -7.28 -25.11
C ALA A 339 -1.21 -6.25 -25.88
N GLY A 340 0.13 -6.41 -25.91
CA GLY A 340 1.04 -5.60 -26.70
C GLY A 340 1.65 -4.39 -25.96
N PHE A 341 1.68 -4.42 -24.62
CA PHE A 341 2.36 -3.41 -23.79
C PHE A 341 3.82 -3.74 -23.60
#